data_391867a81f947d8f69eb4db61e211140
#
_entry.id   391867a81f947d8f69eb4db61e211140
#
_cell.length_a   1.000
_cell.length_b   1.000
_cell.length_c   1.000
_cell.angle_alpha   90.00
_cell.angle_beta   90.00
_cell.angle_gamma   90.00
#
_symmetry.space_group_name_H-M   'P 1'
#
loop_
_entity.id
_entity.type
_entity.pdbx_description
1 polymer ?
#
loop_
_entity_poly.entity_id
_entity_poly.type
_entity_poly.pdbx_seq_one_letter_code
_entity_poly.pdbx_strand_id
1 'polypeptide(L)'
;MQLSALTALSPIDGRYQDKTARLRHIFSEFGLLKFRVTVEVRWLQKLAATAQITEVPSLSKEANDYLNQIVANFAIEDAERIKEIERTTNHDVKAVEYFLKEKSAALPELAAISEFIHFACTSEDINNLSHALMLKTAREEVLLPEWQNLIKKITALAEQYKTISLLSRTHGQPASPTTVGKEMANVVYRLRRQYKQLQHIDILGKINGAVGNYNAHLSAYPNIDWHTFSEEFVTSLGITWNPYTTQIEPHDYIAELFDCVARFNTIVIDFDRDLWGYIALNHFKQRTIAGEIGSSTMPHKVNPIDFENSEGNLGLANAVMAHLGSKLPISRWQRDLTDSTVLRNLGVGLGYCLIAYAATQKGISKLEVNEAHLREELDQNWEVLAEPIQTVMRRYGIEKPYEKLKELTRGKHVDAKAMFDFIEKLDIPAEEKARLQQLTPASYIGAAVQLVEKL
;
A
#
# COMPACT_ATOMS: atom_id res chain seq x y z
N MET A 1 -29.05 12.29 -17.27
CA MET A 1 -27.95 11.40 -17.76
C MET A 1 -27.82 10.27 -16.76
N GLN A 2 -27.95 9.03 -17.20
CA GLN A 2 -27.78 7.88 -16.29
C GLN A 2 -26.31 7.70 -15.91
N LEU A 3 -26.07 7.20 -14.70
CA LEU A 3 -24.72 6.90 -14.22
C LEU A 3 -24.13 5.71 -15.00
N SER A 4 -22.95 5.92 -15.56
CA SER A 4 -22.18 4.91 -16.28
C SER A 4 -20.69 5.26 -16.19
N ALA A 5 -19.80 4.40 -16.66
CA ALA A 5 -18.38 4.69 -16.72
C ALA A 5 -18.02 5.99 -17.47
N LEU A 6 -18.83 6.36 -18.48
CA LEU A 6 -18.63 7.61 -19.24
C LEU A 6 -19.19 8.84 -18.54
N THR A 7 -20.15 8.67 -17.64
CA THR A 7 -20.86 9.76 -16.97
C THR A 7 -20.50 9.87 -15.48
N ALA A 8 -19.69 8.95 -14.96
CA ALA A 8 -19.22 8.97 -13.59
C ALA A 8 -18.31 10.20 -13.35
N LEU A 9 -18.57 10.93 -12.26
CA LEU A 9 -17.79 12.09 -11.88
C LEU A 9 -16.39 11.68 -11.38
N SER A 10 -16.32 10.58 -10.65
CA SER A 10 -15.04 10.04 -10.16
C SER A 10 -14.35 9.23 -11.25
N PRO A 11 -13.07 9.49 -11.57
CA PRO A 11 -12.31 8.67 -12.52
C PRO A 11 -12.10 7.23 -12.01
N ILE A 12 -12.18 6.98 -10.70
CA ILE A 12 -12.07 5.64 -10.11
C ILE A 12 -13.22 4.74 -10.60
N ASP A 13 -14.44 5.28 -10.67
CA ASP A 13 -15.62 4.55 -11.10
C ASP A 13 -15.91 4.72 -12.61
N GLY A 14 -15.24 5.69 -13.24
CA GLY A 14 -15.33 5.96 -14.67
C GLY A 14 -14.16 5.35 -15.45
N ARG A 15 -13.22 6.21 -15.84
CA ARG A 15 -12.07 5.88 -16.70
C ARG A 15 -11.26 4.66 -16.22
N TYR A 16 -11.15 4.46 -14.92
CA TYR A 16 -10.31 3.42 -14.31
C TYR A 16 -11.10 2.30 -13.63
N GLN A 17 -12.39 2.19 -13.90
CA GLN A 17 -13.29 1.23 -13.25
C GLN A 17 -12.78 -0.22 -13.24
N ASP A 18 -12.10 -0.66 -14.31
CA ASP A 18 -11.61 -2.03 -14.43
C ASP A 18 -10.39 -2.28 -13.52
N LYS A 19 -9.59 -1.23 -13.27
CA LYS A 19 -8.42 -1.30 -12.37
C LYS A 19 -8.80 -1.34 -10.90
N THR A 20 -9.95 -0.78 -10.55
CA THR A 20 -10.48 -0.66 -9.18
C THR A 20 -11.53 -1.71 -8.85
N ALA A 21 -11.91 -2.56 -9.80
CA ALA A 21 -13.01 -3.51 -9.67
C ALA A 21 -12.90 -4.40 -8.41
N ARG A 22 -11.69 -4.78 -8.01
CA ARG A 22 -11.40 -5.59 -6.82
C ARG A 22 -11.78 -4.91 -5.50
N LEU A 23 -11.98 -3.60 -5.48
CA LEU A 23 -12.37 -2.85 -4.28
C LEU A 23 -13.89 -2.67 -4.16
N ARG A 24 -14.67 -2.90 -5.21
CA ARG A 24 -16.12 -2.60 -5.23
C ARG A 24 -16.90 -3.42 -4.21
N HIS A 25 -16.64 -4.72 -4.11
CA HIS A 25 -17.32 -5.59 -3.15
C HIS A 25 -16.92 -5.33 -1.70
N ILE A 26 -15.88 -4.49 -1.48
CA ILE A 26 -15.38 -4.13 -0.15
C ILE A 26 -15.87 -2.71 0.23
N PHE A 27 -15.58 -1.70 -0.59
CA PHE A 27 -15.73 -0.29 -0.20
C PHE A 27 -16.91 0.44 -0.84
N SER A 28 -17.71 -0.22 -1.67
CA SER A 28 -18.97 0.36 -2.12
C SER A 28 -20.03 0.34 -1.01
N GLU A 29 -21.13 1.05 -1.21
CA GLU A 29 -22.28 0.99 -0.31
C GLU A 29 -22.78 -0.46 -0.15
N PHE A 30 -22.79 -1.24 -1.24
CA PHE A 30 -23.08 -2.68 -1.21
C PHE A 30 -22.11 -3.43 -0.25
N GLY A 31 -20.81 -3.16 -0.35
CA GLY A 31 -19.81 -3.78 0.51
C GLY A 31 -20.06 -3.46 1.97
N LEU A 32 -20.27 -2.19 2.31
CA LEU A 32 -20.55 -1.76 3.68
C LEU A 32 -21.82 -2.44 4.24
N LEU A 33 -22.90 -2.50 3.46
CA LEU A 33 -24.14 -3.18 3.88
C LEU A 33 -23.93 -4.66 4.12
N LYS A 34 -23.18 -5.34 3.25
CA LYS A 34 -22.82 -6.75 3.42
C LYS A 34 -22.04 -7.00 4.72
N PHE A 35 -21.06 -6.15 5.03
CA PHE A 35 -20.30 -6.30 6.28
C PHE A 35 -21.14 -5.98 7.51
N ARG A 36 -22.05 -5.01 7.47
CA ARG A 36 -23.02 -4.76 8.54
C ARG A 36 -23.92 -5.98 8.79
N VAL A 37 -24.49 -6.54 7.75
CA VAL A 37 -25.27 -7.80 7.84
C VAL A 37 -24.43 -8.92 8.44
N THR A 38 -23.17 -9.03 8.05
CA THR A 38 -22.26 -10.03 8.59
C THR A 38 -22.08 -9.86 10.11
N VAL A 39 -21.78 -8.66 10.57
CA VAL A 39 -21.56 -8.38 11.99
C VAL A 39 -22.82 -8.67 12.81
N GLU A 40 -23.97 -8.19 12.36
CA GLU A 40 -25.26 -8.42 13.05
C GLU A 40 -25.61 -9.92 13.16
N VAL A 41 -25.44 -10.66 12.08
CA VAL A 41 -25.67 -12.12 12.07
C VAL A 41 -24.71 -12.82 13.02
N ARG A 42 -23.44 -12.49 13.02
CA ARG A 42 -22.44 -13.10 13.91
C ARG A 42 -22.72 -12.74 15.36
N TRP A 43 -23.19 -11.51 15.63
CA TRP A 43 -23.59 -11.10 16.98
C TRP A 43 -24.77 -11.92 17.49
N LEU A 44 -25.83 -12.07 16.71
CA LEU A 44 -26.99 -12.91 17.07
C LEU A 44 -26.57 -14.36 17.32
N GLN A 45 -25.71 -14.94 16.48
CA GLN A 45 -25.21 -16.30 16.67
C GLN A 45 -24.38 -16.44 17.97
N LYS A 46 -23.55 -15.42 18.32
CA LYS A 46 -22.78 -15.40 19.56
C LYS A 46 -23.71 -15.33 20.80
N LEU A 47 -24.77 -14.50 20.75
CA LEU A 47 -25.77 -14.43 21.83
C LEU A 47 -26.46 -15.79 21.99
N ALA A 48 -26.90 -16.41 20.91
CA ALA A 48 -27.58 -17.71 20.92
C ALA A 48 -26.68 -18.88 21.41
N ALA A 49 -25.38 -18.77 21.23
CA ALA A 49 -24.42 -19.76 21.74
C ALA A 49 -24.09 -19.60 23.20
N THR A 50 -24.65 -18.58 23.90
CA THR A 50 -24.32 -18.23 25.28
C THR A 50 -25.40 -18.72 26.24
N ALA A 51 -25.09 -19.75 26.98
CA ALA A 51 -26.08 -20.42 27.89
C ALA A 51 -26.69 -19.50 28.95
N GLN A 52 -26.02 -18.39 29.31
CA GLN A 52 -26.53 -17.42 30.29
C GLN A 52 -27.60 -16.48 29.69
N ILE A 53 -27.78 -16.45 28.37
CA ILE A 53 -28.84 -15.70 27.69
C ILE A 53 -29.97 -16.63 27.36
N THR A 54 -30.76 -16.97 28.37
CA THR A 54 -31.80 -18.02 28.32
C THR A 54 -32.94 -17.68 27.35
N GLU A 55 -33.16 -16.41 27.07
CA GLU A 55 -34.19 -15.91 26.14
C GLU A 55 -33.80 -16.14 24.67
N VAL A 56 -32.53 -16.43 24.38
CA VAL A 56 -32.04 -16.80 23.09
C VAL A 56 -31.49 -18.22 23.12
N PRO A 57 -32.32 -19.23 22.88
CA PRO A 57 -31.87 -20.63 22.94
C PRO A 57 -30.82 -20.91 21.85
N SER A 58 -30.00 -21.94 22.09
CA SER A 58 -29.06 -22.41 21.11
C SER A 58 -29.76 -22.74 19.78
N LEU A 59 -29.28 -22.13 18.68
CA LEU A 59 -29.86 -22.30 17.38
C LEU A 59 -29.68 -23.71 16.84
N SER A 60 -30.73 -24.23 16.21
CA SER A 60 -30.64 -25.44 15.42
C SER A 60 -29.61 -25.32 14.30
N LYS A 61 -29.20 -26.46 13.74
CA LYS A 61 -28.30 -26.45 12.56
C LYS A 61 -28.97 -25.73 11.40
N GLU A 62 -30.26 -25.93 11.17
CA GLU A 62 -31.02 -25.28 10.10
C GLU A 62 -31.02 -23.75 10.25
N ALA A 63 -31.28 -23.22 11.44
CA ALA A 63 -31.27 -21.79 11.70
C ALA A 63 -29.88 -21.18 11.54
N ASN A 64 -28.82 -21.85 12.03
CA ASN A 64 -27.44 -21.41 11.82
C ASN A 64 -27.05 -21.42 10.34
N ASP A 65 -27.37 -22.47 9.60
CA ASP A 65 -27.10 -22.59 8.17
C ASP A 65 -27.85 -21.49 7.37
N TYR A 66 -29.09 -21.20 7.74
CA TYR A 66 -29.87 -20.13 7.11
C TYR A 66 -29.25 -18.74 7.36
N LEU A 67 -28.84 -18.42 8.58
CA LEU A 67 -28.14 -17.18 8.90
C LEU A 67 -26.82 -17.06 8.13
N ASN A 68 -26.06 -18.16 8.01
CA ASN A 68 -24.84 -18.20 7.22
C ASN A 68 -25.12 -17.94 5.73
N GLN A 69 -26.23 -18.47 5.19
CA GLN A 69 -26.65 -18.24 3.81
C GLN A 69 -27.03 -16.77 3.55
N ILE A 70 -27.67 -16.08 4.50
CA ILE A 70 -27.96 -14.64 4.36
C ILE A 70 -26.65 -13.85 4.12
N VAL A 71 -25.59 -14.19 4.84
CA VAL A 71 -24.27 -13.53 4.68
C VAL A 71 -23.59 -13.95 3.37
N ALA A 72 -23.54 -15.26 3.10
CA ALA A 72 -22.82 -15.80 1.96
C ALA A 72 -23.44 -15.39 0.61
N ASN A 73 -24.78 -15.38 0.54
CA ASN A 73 -25.55 -15.10 -0.66
C ASN A 73 -26.06 -13.65 -0.72
N PHE A 74 -25.53 -12.74 0.12
CA PHE A 74 -25.94 -11.34 0.10
C PHE A 74 -25.75 -10.74 -1.31
N ALA A 75 -26.85 -10.31 -1.92
CA ALA A 75 -26.92 -9.86 -3.31
C ALA A 75 -27.31 -8.39 -3.43
N ILE A 76 -27.29 -7.86 -4.64
CA ILE A 76 -27.66 -6.46 -4.92
C ILE A 76 -29.11 -6.19 -4.49
N GLU A 77 -30.00 -7.14 -4.72
CA GLU A 77 -31.44 -7.05 -4.35
C GLU A 77 -31.62 -6.91 -2.82
N ASP A 78 -30.76 -7.56 -2.02
CA ASP A 78 -30.78 -7.42 -0.56
C ASP A 78 -30.33 -6.00 -0.16
N ALA A 79 -29.28 -5.48 -0.80
CA ALA A 79 -28.82 -4.12 -0.58
C ALA A 79 -29.88 -3.08 -1.00
N GLU A 80 -30.54 -3.29 -2.14
CA GLU A 80 -31.65 -2.43 -2.58
C GLU A 80 -32.82 -2.45 -1.59
N ARG A 81 -33.17 -3.64 -1.03
CA ARG A 81 -34.18 -3.73 0.01
C ARG A 81 -33.80 -2.95 1.26
N ILE A 82 -32.55 -3.04 1.73
CA ILE A 82 -32.07 -2.24 2.87
C ILE A 82 -32.20 -0.75 2.56
N LYS A 83 -31.79 -0.30 1.36
CA LYS A 83 -31.91 1.11 0.95
C LYS A 83 -33.37 1.58 0.84
N GLU A 84 -34.29 0.69 0.48
CA GLU A 84 -35.72 0.99 0.48
C GLU A 84 -36.24 1.22 1.92
N ILE A 85 -35.87 0.38 2.86
CA ILE A 85 -36.20 0.54 4.29
C ILE A 85 -35.57 1.84 4.82
N GLU A 86 -34.33 2.13 4.49
CA GLU A 86 -33.61 3.34 4.91
C GLU A 86 -34.34 4.62 4.47
N ARG A 87 -34.90 4.66 3.27
CA ARG A 87 -35.69 5.80 2.78
C ARG A 87 -36.84 6.19 3.69
N THR A 88 -37.41 5.23 4.42
CA THR A 88 -38.49 5.46 5.37
C THR A 88 -37.97 5.75 6.77
N THR A 89 -36.96 5.02 7.21
CA THR A 89 -36.42 5.11 8.59
C THR A 89 -35.44 6.27 8.77
N ASN A 90 -34.86 6.75 7.67
CA ASN A 90 -33.77 7.74 7.64
C ASN A 90 -32.59 7.36 8.56
N HIS A 91 -32.34 6.04 8.69
CA HIS A 91 -31.29 5.50 9.54
C HIS A 91 -30.75 4.20 8.93
N ASP A 92 -29.49 4.21 8.52
CA ASP A 92 -28.84 3.15 7.72
C ASP A 92 -28.66 1.83 8.50
N VAL A 93 -28.14 1.87 9.75
CA VAL A 93 -27.94 0.65 10.56
C VAL A 93 -29.30 0.07 11.01
N LYS A 94 -30.28 0.93 11.34
CA LYS A 94 -31.63 0.46 11.67
C LYS A 94 -32.32 -0.22 10.49
N ALA A 95 -32.03 0.22 9.28
CA ALA A 95 -32.53 -0.44 8.07
C ALA A 95 -31.98 -1.86 7.92
N VAL A 96 -30.70 -2.09 8.29
CA VAL A 96 -30.11 -3.43 8.30
C VAL A 96 -30.78 -4.32 9.34
N GLU A 97 -31.05 -3.81 10.54
CA GLU A 97 -31.79 -4.54 11.59
C GLU A 97 -33.18 -4.97 11.08
N TYR A 98 -33.95 -4.05 10.48
CA TYR A 98 -35.27 -4.38 9.93
C TYR A 98 -35.21 -5.39 8.79
N PHE A 99 -34.25 -5.27 7.89
CA PHE A 99 -34.01 -6.27 6.86
C PHE A 99 -33.75 -7.66 7.43
N LEU A 100 -32.91 -7.76 8.47
CA LEU A 100 -32.63 -9.03 9.13
C LEU A 100 -33.87 -9.59 9.85
N LYS A 101 -34.71 -8.75 10.46
CA LYS A 101 -36.00 -9.16 11.03
C LYS A 101 -36.94 -9.70 9.95
N GLU A 102 -37.02 -9.07 8.77
CA GLU A 102 -37.78 -9.60 7.62
C GLU A 102 -37.26 -10.98 7.19
N LYS A 103 -35.93 -11.14 7.06
CA LYS A 103 -35.34 -12.46 6.71
C LYS A 103 -35.59 -13.50 7.80
N SER A 104 -35.48 -13.14 9.07
CA SER A 104 -35.67 -14.04 10.21
C SER A 104 -37.12 -14.57 10.30
N ALA A 105 -38.09 -13.84 9.79
CA ALA A 105 -39.48 -14.28 9.76
C ALA A 105 -39.74 -15.58 8.94
N ALA A 106 -38.78 -15.98 8.10
CA ALA A 106 -38.87 -17.21 7.30
C ALA A 106 -38.75 -18.50 8.15
N LEU A 107 -38.11 -18.41 9.33
CA LEU A 107 -37.97 -19.53 10.26
C LEU A 107 -38.57 -19.19 11.64
N PRO A 108 -39.53 -19.97 12.17
CA PRO A 108 -40.17 -19.69 13.45
C PRO A 108 -39.17 -19.52 14.62
N GLU A 109 -38.10 -20.31 14.62
CA GLU A 109 -37.03 -20.24 15.61
C GLU A 109 -36.33 -18.85 15.59
N LEU A 110 -36.01 -18.31 14.43
CA LEU A 110 -35.39 -17.00 14.27
C LEU A 110 -36.37 -15.85 14.50
N ALA A 111 -37.62 -16.04 14.10
CA ALA A 111 -38.69 -15.07 14.33
C ALA A 111 -38.92 -14.81 15.83
N ALA A 112 -38.84 -15.86 16.63
CA ALA A 112 -39.04 -15.78 18.08
C ALA A 112 -37.95 -14.96 18.79
N ILE A 113 -36.76 -14.90 18.26
CA ILE A 113 -35.60 -14.17 18.83
C ILE A 113 -35.24 -12.89 18.04
N SER A 114 -36.10 -12.48 17.15
CA SER A 114 -35.77 -11.33 16.22
C SER A 114 -35.48 -10.03 16.96
N GLU A 115 -36.00 -9.83 18.18
CA GLU A 115 -35.68 -8.66 19.01
C GLU A 115 -34.24 -8.65 19.58
N PHE A 116 -33.52 -9.78 19.48
CA PHE A 116 -32.11 -9.85 19.83
C PHE A 116 -31.17 -9.48 18.68
N ILE A 117 -31.67 -9.19 17.48
CA ILE A 117 -30.92 -8.53 16.42
C ILE A 117 -30.58 -7.13 16.91
N HIS A 118 -29.32 -6.73 16.82
CA HIS A 118 -28.79 -5.44 17.33
C HIS A 118 -28.90 -5.31 18.87
N PHE A 119 -29.03 -6.42 19.60
CA PHE A 119 -29.25 -6.39 21.05
C PHE A 119 -28.09 -5.72 21.79
N ALA A 120 -28.41 -4.72 22.63
CA ALA A 120 -27.51 -3.89 23.43
C ALA A 120 -26.44 -3.11 22.63
N CYS A 121 -26.46 -3.16 21.30
CA CYS A 121 -25.54 -2.44 20.42
C CYS A 121 -25.91 -0.97 20.25
N THR A 122 -24.91 -0.16 19.96
CA THR A 122 -25.07 1.10 19.26
C THR A 122 -24.70 0.91 17.77
N SER A 123 -25.13 1.80 16.90
CA SER A 123 -24.79 1.71 15.48
C SER A 123 -23.30 1.59 15.21
N GLU A 124 -22.49 2.22 16.05
CA GLU A 124 -21.02 2.16 15.92
C GLU A 124 -20.40 0.83 16.34
N ASP A 125 -21.05 0.03 17.16
CA ASP A 125 -20.63 -1.35 17.39
C ASP A 125 -20.63 -2.14 16.08
N ILE A 126 -21.61 -1.91 15.24
CA ILE A 126 -21.74 -2.56 13.93
C ILE A 126 -20.83 -1.87 12.88
N ASN A 127 -20.82 -0.54 12.84
CA ASN A 127 -20.06 0.22 11.86
C ASN A 127 -18.55 0.01 12.02
N ASN A 128 -17.99 0.12 13.24
CA ASN A 128 -16.56 -0.01 13.43
C ASN A 128 -16.05 -1.40 13.03
N LEU A 129 -16.78 -2.46 13.42
CA LEU A 129 -16.45 -3.83 13.04
C LEU A 129 -16.58 -4.06 11.53
N SER A 130 -17.59 -3.43 10.90
CA SER A 130 -17.75 -3.49 9.45
C SER A 130 -16.58 -2.83 8.72
N HIS A 131 -16.18 -1.62 9.13
CA HIS A 131 -15.02 -0.93 8.56
C HIS A 131 -13.71 -1.68 8.84
N ALA A 132 -13.55 -2.28 10.02
CA ALA A 132 -12.42 -3.13 10.35
C ALA A 132 -12.33 -4.35 9.43
N LEU A 133 -13.45 -5.04 9.19
CA LEU A 133 -13.52 -6.17 8.25
C LEU A 133 -13.23 -5.73 6.81
N MET A 134 -13.76 -4.58 6.37
CA MET A 134 -13.47 -4.01 5.05
C MET A 134 -11.97 -3.76 4.87
N LEU A 135 -11.33 -3.11 5.85
CA LEU A 135 -9.88 -2.81 5.81
C LEU A 135 -9.03 -4.08 5.91
N LYS A 136 -9.42 -5.05 6.73
CA LYS A 136 -8.77 -6.36 6.82
C LYS A 136 -8.82 -7.08 5.48
N THR A 137 -10.00 -7.17 4.87
CA THR A 137 -10.20 -7.81 3.57
C THR A 137 -9.37 -7.11 2.48
N ALA A 138 -9.39 -5.78 2.44
CA ALA A 138 -8.61 -5.01 1.49
C ALA A 138 -7.10 -5.20 1.67
N ARG A 139 -6.62 -5.25 2.92
CA ARG A 139 -5.21 -5.52 3.21
C ARG A 139 -4.79 -6.90 2.71
N GLU A 140 -5.57 -7.93 3.06
CA GLU A 140 -5.19 -9.33 2.83
C GLU A 140 -5.40 -9.77 1.38
N GLU A 141 -6.53 -9.38 0.77
CA GLU A 141 -6.91 -9.86 -0.56
C GLU A 141 -6.46 -8.93 -1.70
N VAL A 142 -6.16 -7.67 -1.40
CA VAL A 142 -5.85 -6.67 -2.43
C VAL A 142 -4.46 -6.07 -2.27
N LEU A 143 -4.17 -5.40 -1.14
CA LEU A 143 -2.93 -4.62 -0.99
C LEU A 143 -1.70 -5.51 -0.89
N LEU A 144 -1.70 -6.50 -0.01
CA LEU A 144 -0.54 -7.38 0.17
C LEU A 144 -0.19 -8.15 -1.11
N PRO A 145 -1.14 -8.76 -1.85
CA PRO A 145 -0.85 -9.37 -3.13
C PRO A 145 -0.31 -8.39 -4.17
N GLU A 146 -0.85 -7.16 -4.22
CA GLU A 146 -0.45 -6.15 -5.19
C GLU A 146 0.97 -5.63 -4.92
N TRP A 147 1.27 -5.37 -3.64
CA TRP A 147 2.62 -4.97 -3.22
C TRP A 147 3.65 -6.06 -3.47
N GLN A 148 3.31 -7.30 -3.18
CA GLN A 148 4.18 -8.45 -3.45
C GLN A 148 4.49 -8.59 -4.94
N ASN A 149 3.48 -8.39 -5.80
CA ASN A 149 3.66 -8.43 -7.24
C ASN A 149 4.57 -7.31 -7.74
N LEU A 150 4.37 -6.08 -7.27
CA LEU A 150 5.24 -4.94 -7.61
C LEU A 150 6.68 -5.18 -7.14
N ILE A 151 6.87 -5.59 -5.89
CA ILE A 151 8.18 -5.92 -5.32
C ILE A 151 8.86 -7.02 -6.15
N LYS A 152 8.14 -8.06 -6.53
CA LYS A 152 8.66 -9.15 -7.38
C LYS A 152 9.17 -8.66 -8.73
N LYS A 153 8.44 -7.75 -9.38
CA LYS A 153 8.84 -7.19 -10.68
C LYS A 153 10.10 -6.33 -10.56
N ILE A 154 10.21 -5.49 -9.52
CA ILE A 154 11.41 -4.68 -9.30
C ILE A 154 12.60 -5.58 -8.90
N THR A 155 12.37 -6.63 -8.11
CA THR A 155 13.40 -7.64 -7.80
C THR A 155 13.92 -8.30 -9.07
N ALA A 156 13.05 -8.65 -10.00
CA ALA A 156 13.48 -9.22 -11.29
C ALA A 156 14.36 -8.26 -12.09
N LEU A 157 14.08 -6.95 -12.09
CA LEU A 157 14.95 -5.96 -12.68
C LEU A 157 16.32 -5.89 -11.97
N ALA A 158 16.32 -5.93 -10.63
CA ALA A 158 17.55 -5.92 -9.84
C ALA A 158 18.46 -7.10 -10.23
N GLU A 159 17.91 -8.30 -10.29
CA GLU A 159 18.65 -9.51 -10.67
C GLU A 159 19.11 -9.49 -12.12
N GLN A 160 18.24 -9.08 -13.04
CA GLN A 160 18.53 -9.03 -14.47
C GLN A 160 19.70 -8.10 -14.78
N TYR A 161 19.80 -6.97 -14.09
CA TYR A 161 20.75 -5.92 -14.38
C TYR A 161 21.82 -5.73 -13.28
N LYS A 162 22.03 -6.74 -12.45
CA LYS A 162 22.96 -6.67 -11.32
C LYS A 162 24.40 -6.36 -11.69
N THR A 163 24.83 -6.74 -12.89
CA THR A 163 26.19 -6.56 -13.39
C THR A 163 26.34 -5.35 -14.33
N ILE A 164 25.25 -4.66 -14.68
CA ILE A 164 25.28 -3.53 -15.59
C ILE A 164 25.70 -2.27 -14.83
N SER A 165 26.93 -1.82 -15.09
CA SER A 165 27.50 -0.64 -14.46
C SER A 165 26.78 0.63 -14.90
N LEU A 166 26.59 1.56 -13.98
CA LEU A 166 25.89 2.82 -14.13
C LEU A 166 26.70 3.94 -13.46
N LEU A 167 26.92 5.04 -14.16
CA LEU A 167 27.50 6.24 -13.57
C LEU A 167 26.49 6.88 -12.63
N SER A 168 26.82 6.94 -11.32
CA SER A 168 25.95 7.59 -10.34
C SER A 168 25.96 9.11 -10.53
N ARG A 169 24.86 9.73 -10.13
CA ARG A 169 24.74 11.19 -10.10
C ARG A 169 24.36 11.67 -8.71
N THR A 170 25.28 12.34 -8.03
CA THR A 170 24.97 13.04 -6.78
C THR A 170 24.89 14.52 -7.06
N HIS A 171 23.87 15.19 -6.58
CA HIS A 171 23.58 16.59 -6.95
C HIS A 171 23.51 16.81 -8.49
N GLY A 172 23.10 15.77 -9.24
CA GLY A 172 23.04 15.79 -10.69
C GLY A 172 24.41 15.70 -11.39
N GLN A 173 25.52 15.59 -10.66
CA GLN A 173 26.89 15.51 -11.20
C GLN A 173 27.40 14.06 -11.21
N PRO A 174 28.27 13.70 -12.20
CA PRO A 174 28.95 12.41 -12.21
C PRO A 174 29.63 12.10 -10.88
N ALA A 175 29.41 10.89 -10.40
CA ALA A 175 29.94 10.41 -9.11
C ALA A 175 30.36 8.94 -9.23
N SER A 176 30.77 8.34 -8.10
CA SER A 176 31.21 6.94 -8.04
C SER A 176 30.21 5.99 -8.69
N PRO A 177 30.64 5.11 -9.61
CA PRO A 177 29.77 4.18 -10.28
C PRO A 177 29.07 3.18 -9.36
N THR A 178 27.92 2.73 -9.78
CA THR A 178 27.10 1.67 -9.17
C THR A 178 26.68 0.66 -10.24
N THR A 179 25.67 -0.17 -9.96
CA THR A 179 25.00 -0.96 -11.00
C THR A 179 23.51 -0.64 -11.05
N VAL A 180 22.90 -0.81 -12.22
CA VAL A 180 21.46 -0.68 -12.42
C VAL A 180 20.72 -1.58 -11.44
N GLY A 181 21.17 -2.84 -11.28
CA GLY A 181 20.54 -3.78 -10.37
C GLY A 181 20.60 -3.34 -8.92
N LYS A 182 21.71 -2.76 -8.45
CA LYS A 182 21.83 -2.28 -7.06
C LYS A 182 20.91 -1.09 -6.78
N GLU A 183 20.71 -0.20 -7.73
CA GLU A 183 19.72 0.88 -7.61
C GLU A 183 18.29 0.34 -7.45
N MET A 184 17.92 -0.68 -8.25
CA MET A 184 16.63 -1.37 -8.08
C MET A 184 16.53 -2.09 -6.72
N ALA A 185 17.61 -2.73 -6.28
CA ALA A 185 17.66 -3.44 -4.99
C ALA A 185 17.43 -2.51 -3.79
N ASN A 186 17.89 -1.27 -3.84
CA ASN A 186 17.59 -0.25 -2.83
C ASN A 186 16.08 -0.02 -2.70
N VAL A 187 15.37 0.12 -3.80
CA VAL A 187 13.91 0.30 -3.81
C VAL A 187 13.21 -0.94 -3.24
N VAL A 188 13.61 -2.14 -3.69
CA VAL A 188 13.05 -3.40 -3.19
C VAL A 188 13.17 -3.51 -1.68
N TYR A 189 14.34 -3.22 -1.12
CA TYR A 189 14.56 -3.30 0.32
C TYR A 189 13.66 -2.34 1.11
N ARG A 190 13.50 -1.10 0.62
CA ARG A 190 12.60 -0.09 1.21
C ARG A 190 11.15 -0.55 1.19
N LEU A 191 10.67 -1.08 0.05
CA LEU A 191 9.30 -1.58 -0.13
C LEU A 191 9.02 -2.81 0.75
N ARG A 192 9.97 -3.77 0.85
CA ARG A 192 9.84 -4.95 1.74
C ARG A 192 9.67 -4.57 3.21
N ARG A 193 10.30 -3.49 3.66
CA ARG A 193 10.09 -2.98 5.03
C ARG A 193 8.65 -2.51 5.24
N GLN A 194 8.06 -1.79 4.28
CA GLN A 194 6.67 -1.33 4.37
C GLN A 194 5.71 -2.53 4.27
N TYR A 195 5.98 -3.47 3.38
CA TYR A 195 5.20 -4.70 3.25
C TYR A 195 5.12 -5.47 4.58
N LYS A 196 6.27 -5.68 5.23
CA LYS A 196 6.33 -6.32 6.54
C LYS A 196 5.56 -5.53 7.60
N GLN A 197 5.64 -4.21 7.57
CA GLN A 197 4.92 -3.34 8.51
C GLN A 197 3.41 -3.47 8.32
N LEU A 198 2.92 -3.40 7.08
CA LEU A 198 1.49 -3.55 6.76
C LEU A 198 0.90 -4.88 7.23
N GLN A 199 1.69 -5.98 7.14
CA GLN A 199 1.26 -7.30 7.62
C GLN A 199 0.98 -7.34 9.13
N HIS A 200 1.66 -6.51 9.92
CA HIS A 200 1.64 -6.55 11.38
C HIS A 200 0.84 -5.40 12.02
N ILE A 201 0.20 -4.54 11.24
CA ILE A 201 -0.69 -3.52 11.77
C ILE A 201 -1.93 -4.20 12.33
N ASP A 202 -2.21 -3.98 13.60
CA ASP A 202 -3.43 -4.44 14.24
C ASP A 202 -4.64 -3.68 13.67
N ILE A 203 -5.66 -4.41 13.28
CA ILE A 203 -6.94 -3.83 12.90
C ILE A 203 -7.86 -4.00 14.10
N LEU A 204 -8.27 -2.88 14.68
CA LEU A 204 -8.96 -2.84 15.95
C LEU A 204 -10.48 -2.81 15.76
N GLY A 205 -11.18 -3.31 16.77
CA GLY A 205 -12.63 -3.25 16.83
C GLY A 205 -13.17 -3.34 18.24
N LYS A 206 -14.43 -2.90 18.42
CA LYS A 206 -15.12 -2.91 19.70
C LYS A 206 -16.59 -3.33 19.53
N ILE A 207 -17.17 -3.88 20.59
CA ILE A 207 -18.62 -4.06 20.75
C ILE A 207 -18.95 -3.93 22.23
N ASN A 208 -19.23 -2.72 22.69
CA ASN A 208 -19.36 -2.37 24.12
C ASN A 208 -20.41 -1.28 24.40
N GLY A 209 -21.31 -1.04 23.43
CA GLY A 209 -22.46 -0.16 23.57
C GLY A 209 -22.19 1.31 23.37
N ALA A 210 -23.15 2.13 23.75
CA ALA A 210 -23.32 3.51 23.37
C ALA A 210 -22.15 4.45 23.74
N VAL A 211 -21.39 4.12 24.79
CA VAL A 211 -20.25 4.94 25.26
C VAL A 211 -19.05 4.08 25.70
N GLY A 212 -19.05 2.78 25.35
CA GLY A 212 -17.94 1.88 25.63
C GLY A 212 -17.93 1.28 27.03
N ASN A 213 -19.03 1.31 27.76
CA ASN A 213 -19.11 0.88 29.17
C ASN A 213 -20.08 -0.27 29.43
N TYR A 214 -20.61 -0.93 28.39
CA TYR A 214 -21.57 -2.05 28.55
C TYR A 214 -22.85 -1.72 29.30
N ASN A 215 -23.27 -0.43 29.34
CA ASN A 215 -24.41 -0.01 30.18
C ASN A 215 -25.67 -0.81 29.91
N ALA A 216 -26.09 -0.96 28.66
CA ALA A 216 -27.28 -1.73 28.29
C ALA A 216 -27.12 -3.23 28.53
N HIS A 217 -25.92 -3.75 28.22
CA HIS A 217 -25.58 -5.15 28.43
C HIS A 217 -25.68 -5.55 29.90
N LEU A 218 -25.05 -4.80 30.80
CA LEU A 218 -25.09 -5.03 32.25
C LEU A 218 -26.49 -4.80 32.87
N SER A 219 -27.28 -3.90 32.30
CA SER A 219 -28.66 -3.70 32.71
C SER A 219 -29.54 -4.91 32.42
N ALA A 220 -29.32 -5.58 31.28
CA ALA A 220 -30.07 -6.76 30.88
C ALA A 220 -29.53 -8.05 31.53
N TYR A 221 -28.22 -8.22 31.52
CA TYR A 221 -27.55 -9.43 32.05
C TYR A 221 -26.36 -9.05 32.93
N PRO A 222 -26.60 -8.71 34.23
CA PRO A 222 -25.55 -8.18 35.12
C PRO A 222 -24.49 -9.23 35.51
N ASN A 223 -24.77 -10.52 35.31
CA ASN A 223 -23.90 -11.62 35.70
C ASN A 223 -23.04 -12.16 34.56
N ILE A 224 -23.12 -11.59 33.36
CA ILE A 224 -22.27 -11.95 32.24
C ILE A 224 -21.01 -11.07 32.27
N ASP A 225 -19.85 -11.69 32.10
CA ASP A 225 -18.61 -10.98 31.88
C ASP A 225 -18.56 -10.45 30.41
N TRP A 226 -19.17 -9.29 30.20
CA TRP A 226 -19.26 -8.66 28.87
C TRP A 226 -17.92 -8.23 28.33
N HIS A 227 -16.93 -8.03 29.17
CA HIS A 227 -15.56 -7.70 28.72
C HIS A 227 -14.93 -8.88 27.97
N THR A 228 -14.89 -10.06 28.64
CA THR A 228 -14.42 -11.31 28.01
C THR A 228 -15.31 -11.69 26.81
N PHE A 229 -16.62 -11.53 26.94
CA PHE A 229 -17.55 -11.81 25.85
C PHE A 229 -17.27 -11.01 24.58
N SER A 230 -17.00 -9.72 24.73
CA SER A 230 -16.70 -8.83 23.60
C SER A 230 -15.33 -9.12 22.99
N GLU A 231 -14.32 -9.42 23.80
CA GLU A 231 -13.02 -9.86 23.33
C GLU A 231 -13.13 -11.12 22.45
N GLU A 232 -13.82 -12.14 22.96
CA GLU A 232 -14.06 -13.37 22.20
C GLU A 232 -14.81 -13.13 20.90
N PHE A 233 -15.83 -12.26 20.92
CA PHE A 233 -16.60 -11.95 19.73
C PHE A 233 -15.75 -11.22 18.67
N VAL A 234 -15.08 -10.13 19.02
CA VAL A 234 -14.26 -9.34 18.11
C VAL A 234 -13.13 -10.19 17.53
N THR A 235 -12.48 -10.99 18.40
CA THR A 235 -11.39 -11.89 17.99
C THR A 235 -11.88 -12.98 17.05
N SER A 236 -13.11 -13.49 17.24
CA SER A 236 -13.71 -14.48 16.34
C SER A 236 -13.92 -13.96 14.91
N LEU A 237 -14.01 -12.65 14.72
CA LEU A 237 -14.04 -11.99 13.41
C LEU A 237 -12.63 -11.83 12.80
N GLY A 238 -11.57 -12.22 13.50
CA GLY A 238 -10.18 -12.05 13.10
C GLY A 238 -9.72 -10.59 13.18
N ILE A 239 -10.26 -9.83 14.13
CA ILE A 239 -9.97 -8.42 14.43
C ILE A 239 -9.37 -8.37 15.83
N THR A 240 -8.43 -7.47 16.08
CA THR A 240 -7.87 -7.24 17.41
C THR A 240 -8.86 -6.42 18.24
N TRP A 241 -9.18 -6.90 19.43
CA TRP A 241 -10.13 -6.24 20.31
C TRP A 241 -9.52 -5.01 20.99
N ASN A 242 -10.26 -3.89 20.98
CA ASN A 242 -9.93 -2.67 21.71
C ASN A 242 -10.79 -2.56 22.98
N PRO A 243 -10.21 -2.74 24.17
CA PRO A 243 -10.96 -2.70 25.44
C PRO A 243 -11.38 -1.29 25.89
N TYR A 244 -10.71 -0.25 25.42
CA TYR A 244 -10.91 1.14 25.86
C TYR A 244 -11.36 2.03 24.72
N THR A 245 -12.66 2.27 24.66
CA THR A 245 -13.29 3.06 23.59
C THR A 245 -14.34 4.01 24.16
N THR A 246 -14.91 4.83 23.30
CA THR A 246 -16.10 5.62 23.57
C THR A 246 -17.29 5.02 22.81
N GLN A 247 -18.14 5.81 22.18
CA GLN A 247 -19.12 5.26 21.25
C GLN A 247 -18.43 4.70 20.00
N ILE A 248 -17.31 5.30 19.59
CA ILE A 248 -16.49 4.85 18.45
C ILE A 248 -15.30 4.02 18.93
N GLU A 249 -14.77 3.19 18.04
CA GLU A 249 -13.37 2.80 18.05
C GLU A 249 -12.57 4.06 17.60
N PRO A 250 -11.48 4.49 18.31
CA PRO A 250 -10.83 5.80 18.06
C PRO A 250 -10.19 6.00 16.69
N HIS A 251 -10.12 4.97 15.88
CA HIS A 251 -9.58 4.98 14.50
C HIS A 251 -8.06 5.23 14.36
N ASP A 252 -7.31 5.18 15.44
CA ASP A 252 -5.85 5.34 15.41
C ASP A 252 -5.20 4.29 14.51
N TYR A 253 -5.71 3.05 14.51
CA TYR A 253 -5.22 1.98 13.64
C TYR A 253 -5.44 2.27 12.15
N ILE A 254 -6.49 3.03 11.79
CA ILE A 254 -6.73 3.46 10.41
C ILE A 254 -5.66 4.45 9.97
N ALA A 255 -5.31 5.38 10.87
CA ALA A 255 -4.20 6.31 10.63
C ALA A 255 -2.88 5.57 10.44
N GLU A 256 -2.56 4.60 11.32
CA GLU A 256 -1.37 3.77 11.22
C GLU A 256 -1.31 3.01 9.90
N LEU A 257 -2.42 2.40 9.48
CA LEU A 257 -2.52 1.66 8.22
C LEU A 257 -2.30 2.58 7.02
N PHE A 258 -2.97 3.73 6.97
CA PHE A 258 -2.86 4.65 5.85
C PHE A 258 -1.51 5.37 5.80
N ASP A 259 -0.90 5.67 6.93
CA ASP A 259 0.47 6.17 6.98
C ASP A 259 1.48 5.16 6.43
N CYS A 260 1.28 3.87 6.72
CA CYS A 260 2.10 2.81 6.14
C CYS A 260 1.93 2.73 4.61
N VAL A 261 0.69 2.80 4.12
CA VAL A 261 0.41 2.80 2.67
C VAL A 261 0.98 4.05 2.01
N ALA A 262 0.84 5.23 2.61
CA ALA A 262 1.40 6.47 2.08
C ALA A 262 2.94 6.43 1.99
N ARG A 263 3.62 5.81 2.95
CA ARG A 263 5.08 5.61 2.88
C ARG A 263 5.49 4.65 1.76
N PHE A 264 4.75 3.57 1.57
CA PHE A 264 4.96 2.69 0.41
C PHE A 264 4.78 3.46 -0.90
N ASN A 265 3.70 4.22 -1.04
CA ASN A 265 3.43 5.07 -2.19
C ASN A 265 4.56 6.07 -2.46
N THR A 266 5.09 6.70 -1.41
CA THR A 266 6.19 7.66 -1.51
C THR A 266 7.46 7.01 -2.08
N ILE A 267 7.74 5.75 -1.70
CA ILE A 267 8.86 5.00 -2.26
C ILE A 267 8.63 4.68 -3.75
N VAL A 268 7.38 4.37 -4.13
CA VAL A 268 7.04 4.12 -5.55
C VAL A 268 7.12 5.41 -6.36
N ILE A 269 6.68 6.55 -5.82
CA ILE A 269 6.85 7.87 -6.47
C ILE A 269 8.33 8.17 -6.72
N ASP A 270 9.18 7.94 -5.72
CA ASP A 270 10.64 8.12 -5.83
C ASP A 270 11.22 7.24 -6.96
N PHE A 271 10.82 5.98 -7.00
CA PHE A 271 11.17 5.04 -8.06
C PHE A 271 10.69 5.48 -9.45
N ASP A 272 9.43 5.91 -9.57
CA ASP A 272 8.85 6.37 -10.84
C ASP A 272 9.60 7.60 -11.38
N ARG A 273 9.99 8.53 -10.50
CA ARG A 273 10.78 9.72 -10.83
C ARG A 273 12.19 9.38 -11.27
N ASP A 274 12.84 8.44 -10.59
CA ASP A 274 14.18 7.99 -10.98
C ASP A 274 14.16 7.31 -12.36
N LEU A 275 13.18 6.45 -12.62
CA LEU A 275 13.01 5.81 -13.93
C LEU A 275 12.72 6.83 -15.02
N TRP A 276 11.87 7.83 -14.74
CA TRP A 276 11.64 8.95 -15.65
C TRP A 276 12.95 9.68 -15.96
N GLY A 277 13.76 9.95 -14.94
CA GLY A 277 15.08 10.56 -15.07
C GLY A 277 16.04 9.70 -15.90
N TYR A 278 16.12 8.41 -15.62
CA TYR A 278 16.96 7.49 -16.39
C TYR A 278 16.53 7.34 -17.86
N ILE A 279 15.23 7.42 -18.15
CA ILE A 279 14.74 7.48 -19.53
C ILE A 279 15.16 8.80 -20.19
N ALA A 280 15.06 9.94 -19.50
CA ALA A 280 15.48 11.25 -20.01
C ALA A 280 17.00 11.31 -20.29
N LEU A 281 17.81 10.60 -19.49
CA LEU A 281 19.25 10.44 -19.67
C LEU A 281 19.62 9.36 -20.69
N ASN A 282 18.64 8.69 -21.31
CA ASN A 282 18.85 7.59 -22.25
C ASN A 282 19.55 6.35 -21.65
N HIS A 283 19.52 6.20 -20.31
CA HIS A 283 19.98 5.00 -19.62
C HIS A 283 19.02 3.83 -19.83
N PHE A 284 17.72 4.12 -19.90
CA PHE A 284 16.68 3.19 -20.33
C PHE A 284 16.02 3.65 -21.61
N LYS A 285 15.59 2.67 -22.41
CA LYS A 285 14.67 2.83 -23.54
C LYS A 285 13.32 2.23 -23.18
N GLN A 286 12.27 2.71 -23.81
CA GLN A 286 10.96 2.12 -23.73
C GLN A 286 10.66 1.34 -25.01
N ARG A 287 10.28 0.07 -24.88
CA ARG A 287 9.80 -0.71 -26.03
C ARG A 287 8.53 -0.09 -26.60
N THR A 288 8.52 0.10 -27.91
CA THR A 288 7.30 0.47 -28.63
C THR A 288 6.38 -0.74 -28.75
N ILE A 289 5.12 -0.57 -28.37
CA ILE A 289 4.10 -1.60 -28.57
C ILE A 289 3.37 -1.28 -29.89
N ALA A 290 3.25 -2.26 -30.76
CA ALA A 290 2.57 -2.09 -32.04
C ALA A 290 1.13 -1.56 -31.81
N GLY A 291 0.79 -0.45 -32.47
CA GLY A 291 -0.51 0.22 -32.32
C GLY A 291 -0.60 1.28 -31.21
N GLU A 292 0.37 1.40 -30.32
CA GLU A 292 0.43 2.54 -29.38
C GLU A 292 1.03 3.78 -30.07
N ILE A 293 0.39 4.94 -29.83
CA ILE A 293 0.87 6.25 -30.31
C ILE A 293 1.58 6.94 -29.14
N GLY A 294 2.90 7.12 -29.26
CA GLY A 294 3.72 7.73 -28.22
C GLY A 294 3.55 9.25 -28.08
N SER A 295 3.21 9.93 -29.17
CA SER A 295 2.97 11.38 -29.22
C SER A 295 2.02 11.71 -30.35
N SER A 296 1.10 12.64 -30.13
CA SER A 296 0.16 13.12 -31.16
C SER A 296 0.84 13.98 -32.23
N THR A 297 2.01 14.55 -31.94
CA THR A 297 2.67 15.53 -32.81
C THR A 297 4.04 15.05 -33.31
N MET A 298 4.79 14.28 -32.50
CA MET A 298 6.14 13.81 -32.80
C MET A 298 6.18 12.28 -32.84
N PRO A 299 6.07 11.63 -33.99
CA PRO A 299 5.92 10.17 -34.09
C PRO A 299 7.07 9.35 -33.51
N HIS A 300 8.28 9.92 -33.43
CA HIS A 300 9.47 9.27 -32.85
C HIS A 300 9.55 9.32 -31.35
N LYS A 301 8.65 10.10 -30.69
CA LYS A 301 8.70 10.35 -29.24
C LYS A 301 7.89 9.31 -28.47
N VAL A 302 8.54 8.55 -27.62
CA VAL A 302 7.90 7.59 -26.70
C VAL A 302 7.96 8.15 -25.28
N ASN A 303 6.84 8.67 -24.79
CA ASN A 303 6.76 9.28 -23.48
C ASN A 303 6.65 8.23 -22.35
N PRO A 304 7.27 8.44 -21.17
CA PRO A 304 7.16 7.56 -20.01
C PRO A 304 5.82 7.74 -19.24
N ILE A 305 4.70 7.78 -19.98
CA ILE A 305 3.37 8.13 -19.45
C ILE A 305 2.88 7.18 -18.35
N ASP A 306 3.36 5.95 -18.34
CA ASP A 306 2.95 4.98 -17.32
C ASP A 306 3.51 5.39 -15.93
N PHE A 307 4.74 5.87 -15.83
CA PHE A 307 5.34 6.39 -14.59
C PHE A 307 4.74 7.73 -14.17
N GLU A 308 4.45 8.63 -15.12
CA GLU A 308 3.77 9.91 -14.86
C GLU A 308 2.34 9.68 -14.34
N ASN A 309 1.60 8.72 -14.90
CA ASN A 309 0.27 8.33 -14.44
C ASN A 309 0.32 7.75 -13.01
N SER A 310 1.33 6.94 -12.70
CA SER A 310 1.54 6.40 -11.36
C SER A 310 1.81 7.52 -10.35
N GLU A 311 2.79 8.37 -10.61
CA GLU A 311 3.13 9.49 -9.72
C GLU A 311 1.91 10.36 -9.41
N GLY A 312 1.14 10.74 -10.44
CA GLY A 312 -0.05 11.59 -10.27
C GLY A 312 -1.13 10.92 -9.38
N ASN A 313 -1.41 9.63 -9.62
CA ASN A 313 -2.42 8.91 -8.82
C ASN A 313 -1.94 8.61 -7.40
N LEU A 314 -0.65 8.33 -7.18
CA LEU A 314 -0.09 8.16 -5.83
C LEU A 314 -0.11 9.48 -5.02
N GLY A 315 0.09 10.61 -5.68
CA GLY A 315 -0.08 11.93 -5.05
C GLY A 315 -1.50 12.15 -4.55
N LEU A 316 -2.52 11.81 -5.35
CA LEU A 316 -3.93 11.88 -4.96
C LEU A 316 -4.23 10.89 -3.82
N ALA A 317 -3.74 9.65 -3.93
CA ALA A 317 -3.89 8.63 -2.87
C ALA A 317 -3.36 9.16 -1.53
N ASN A 318 -2.14 9.67 -1.51
CA ASN A 318 -1.49 10.17 -0.31
C ASN A 318 -2.23 11.38 0.29
N ALA A 319 -2.79 12.27 -0.52
CA ALA A 319 -3.58 13.41 -0.05
C ALA A 319 -4.87 12.95 0.67
N VAL A 320 -5.59 11.97 0.10
CA VAL A 320 -6.78 11.38 0.72
C VAL A 320 -6.40 10.67 2.03
N MET A 321 -5.36 9.83 2.01
CA MET A 321 -4.92 9.08 3.19
C MET A 321 -4.41 9.98 4.31
N ALA A 322 -3.68 11.05 3.99
CA ALA A 322 -3.23 12.03 4.99
C ALA A 322 -4.41 12.72 5.68
N HIS A 323 -5.47 13.06 4.93
CA HIS A 323 -6.69 13.61 5.52
C HIS A 323 -7.39 12.59 6.42
N LEU A 324 -7.57 11.35 5.95
CA LEU A 324 -8.19 10.28 6.73
C LEU A 324 -7.41 10.00 8.02
N GLY A 325 -6.08 9.85 7.93
CA GLY A 325 -5.21 9.59 9.07
C GLY A 325 -5.17 10.71 10.09
N SER A 326 -5.27 11.97 9.67
CA SER A 326 -5.28 13.12 10.58
C SER A 326 -6.67 13.45 11.15
N LYS A 327 -7.74 13.14 10.42
CA LYS A 327 -9.12 13.48 10.82
C LYS A 327 -9.78 12.43 11.69
N LEU A 328 -9.65 11.15 11.33
CA LEU A 328 -10.40 10.06 11.98
C LEU A 328 -10.09 9.90 13.47
N PRO A 329 -8.83 10.04 13.95
CA PRO A 329 -8.54 9.98 15.38
C PRO A 329 -9.13 11.13 16.21
N ILE A 330 -9.72 12.15 15.56
CA ILE A 330 -10.29 13.32 16.25
C ILE A 330 -11.81 13.21 16.24
N SER A 331 -12.41 13.07 17.42
CA SER A 331 -13.84 13.14 17.64
C SER A 331 -14.17 14.00 18.86
N ARG A 332 -15.29 14.72 18.84
CA ARG A 332 -15.73 15.54 19.97
C ARG A 332 -16.34 14.66 21.03
N TRP A 333 -15.83 14.77 22.26
CA TRP A 333 -16.30 14.00 23.42
C TRP A 333 -16.35 12.48 23.11
N GLN A 334 -17.50 11.84 23.33
CA GLN A 334 -17.67 10.42 23.09
C GLN A 334 -17.96 10.09 21.63
N ARG A 335 -18.45 11.03 20.84
CA ARG A 335 -18.61 10.97 19.39
C ARG A 335 -19.15 12.29 18.81
N ASP A 336 -18.69 12.65 17.61
CA ASP A 336 -19.42 13.45 16.63
C ASP A 336 -19.63 12.65 15.32
N LEU A 337 -20.47 13.14 14.40
CA LEU A 337 -20.82 12.40 13.19
C LEU A 337 -19.86 12.65 12.00
N THR A 338 -18.81 13.43 12.17
CA THR A 338 -17.90 13.78 11.05
C THR A 338 -17.09 12.59 10.53
N ASP A 339 -16.86 11.57 11.36
CA ASP A 339 -16.22 10.32 11.00
C ASP A 339 -17.01 9.56 9.92
N SER A 340 -18.33 9.45 10.07
CA SER A 340 -19.22 8.73 9.16
C SER A 340 -19.11 9.22 7.71
N THR A 341 -19.01 10.56 7.51
CA THR A 341 -18.82 11.14 6.18
C THR A 341 -17.45 10.79 5.60
N VAL A 342 -16.41 10.82 6.42
CA VAL A 342 -15.02 10.63 6.00
C VAL A 342 -14.73 9.15 5.72
N LEU A 343 -15.23 8.24 6.55
CA LEU A 343 -15.07 6.78 6.40
C LEU A 343 -15.60 6.24 5.06
N ARG A 344 -16.58 6.89 4.43
CA ARG A 344 -17.06 6.51 3.10
C ARG A 344 -16.01 6.68 2.00
N ASN A 345 -14.90 7.37 2.29
CA ASN A 345 -13.78 7.58 1.36
C ASN A 345 -12.59 6.60 1.56
N LEU A 346 -12.71 5.61 2.46
CA LEU A 346 -11.64 4.63 2.69
C LEU A 346 -11.15 3.97 1.40
N GLY A 347 -12.08 3.57 0.53
CA GLY A 347 -11.76 2.92 -0.75
C GLY A 347 -11.20 3.87 -1.81
N VAL A 348 -11.41 5.19 -1.69
CA VAL A 348 -10.99 6.16 -2.70
C VAL A 348 -9.46 6.26 -2.78
N GLY A 349 -8.79 6.40 -1.63
CA GLY A 349 -7.33 6.42 -1.56
C GLY A 349 -6.72 5.12 -2.09
N LEU A 350 -7.27 3.98 -1.70
CA LEU A 350 -6.83 2.66 -2.17
C LEU A 350 -7.10 2.45 -3.67
N GLY A 351 -8.18 3.00 -4.20
CA GLY A 351 -8.48 2.99 -5.62
C GLY A 351 -7.39 3.69 -6.45
N TYR A 352 -6.97 4.87 -6.04
CA TYR A 352 -5.84 5.57 -6.67
C TYR A 352 -4.53 4.77 -6.58
N CYS A 353 -4.27 4.08 -5.46
CA CYS A 353 -3.12 3.19 -5.34
C CYS A 353 -3.12 2.09 -6.39
N LEU A 354 -4.24 1.39 -6.58
CA LEU A 354 -4.33 0.29 -7.56
C LEU A 354 -4.10 0.78 -9.00
N ILE A 355 -4.65 1.95 -9.34
CA ILE A 355 -4.43 2.57 -10.66
C ILE A 355 -2.93 2.81 -10.87
N ALA A 356 -2.27 3.38 -9.87
CA ALA A 356 -0.86 3.71 -9.92
C ALA A 356 0.04 2.48 -9.97
N TYR A 357 -0.17 1.50 -9.10
CA TYR A 357 0.64 0.27 -9.10
C TYR A 357 0.54 -0.47 -10.43
N ALA A 358 -0.66 -0.51 -11.03
CA ALA A 358 -0.85 -1.09 -12.35
C ALA A 358 -0.09 -0.30 -13.44
N ALA A 359 -0.02 1.03 -13.32
CA ALA A 359 0.72 1.89 -14.24
C ALA A 359 2.24 1.68 -14.09
N THR A 360 2.81 1.73 -12.88
CA THR A 360 4.23 1.43 -12.64
C THR A 360 4.60 0.05 -13.20
N GLN A 361 3.80 -0.98 -12.92
CA GLN A 361 4.05 -2.34 -13.43
C GLN A 361 4.02 -2.41 -14.96
N LYS A 362 3.12 -1.67 -15.60
CA LYS A 362 3.07 -1.54 -17.06
C LYS A 362 4.31 -0.83 -17.59
N GLY A 363 4.72 0.27 -16.96
CA GLY A 363 5.96 0.99 -17.30
C GLY A 363 7.17 0.08 -17.22
N ILE A 364 7.34 -0.65 -16.10
CA ILE A 364 8.42 -1.64 -15.92
C ILE A 364 8.46 -2.65 -17.08
N SER A 365 7.32 -3.14 -17.52
CA SER A 365 7.27 -4.16 -18.59
C SER A 365 7.76 -3.66 -19.95
N LYS A 366 7.89 -2.35 -20.12
CA LYS A 366 8.38 -1.71 -21.36
C LYS A 366 9.84 -1.28 -21.29
N LEU A 367 10.50 -1.38 -20.12
CA LEU A 367 11.87 -0.92 -19.94
C LEU A 367 12.90 -1.85 -20.59
N GLU A 368 13.90 -1.24 -21.22
CA GLU A 368 15.11 -1.89 -21.70
C GLU A 368 16.31 -1.01 -21.34
N VAL A 369 17.33 -1.62 -20.73
CA VAL A 369 18.58 -0.90 -20.43
C VAL A 369 19.34 -0.59 -21.71
N ASN A 370 19.84 0.62 -21.83
CA ASN A 370 20.70 1.04 -22.96
C ASN A 370 22.18 0.86 -22.58
N GLU A 371 22.64 -0.41 -22.55
CA GLU A 371 23.98 -0.77 -22.10
C GLU A 371 25.09 -0.05 -22.87
N ALA A 372 24.91 0.16 -24.19
CA ALA A 372 25.90 0.87 -25.02
C ALA A 372 26.11 2.29 -24.52
N HIS A 373 25.02 3.01 -24.25
CA HIS A 373 25.08 4.39 -23.73
C HIS A 373 25.68 4.46 -22.32
N LEU A 374 25.28 3.54 -21.44
CA LEU A 374 25.86 3.47 -20.08
C LEU A 374 27.36 3.25 -20.11
N ARG A 375 27.83 2.38 -20.99
CA ARG A 375 29.27 2.12 -21.17
C ARG A 375 30.01 3.35 -21.73
N GLU A 376 29.46 4.00 -22.74
CA GLU A 376 30.03 5.24 -23.32
C GLU A 376 30.13 6.35 -22.28
N GLU A 377 29.07 6.56 -21.48
CA GLU A 377 29.04 7.56 -20.40
C GLU A 377 30.13 7.30 -19.35
N LEU A 378 30.31 6.05 -18.94
CA LEU A 378 31.38 5.67 -18.02
C LEU A 378 32.76 5.92 -18.61
N ASP A 379 32.97 5.59 -19.88
CA ASP A 379 34.25 5.80 -20.57
C ASP A 379 34.62 7.29 -20.76
N GLN A 380 33.63 8.17 -20.69
CA GLN A 380 33.81 9.62 -20.73
C GLN A 380 34.10 10.27 -19.37
N ASN A 381 34.04 9.52 -18.27
CA ASN A 381 34.12 10.04 -16.90
C ASN A 381 35.20 9.35 -16.05
N TRP A 382 36.45 9.32 -16.55
CA TRP A 382 37.59 8.71 -15.86
C TRP A 382 37.96 9.42 -14.54
N GLU A 383 37.60 10.69 -14.39
CA GLU A 383 37.82 11.47 -13.16
C GLU A 383 37.17 10.87 -11.91
N VAL A 384 36.17 10.02 -12.03
CA VAL A 384 35.54 9.32 -10.91
C VAL A 384 36.50 8.37 -10.20
N LEU A 385 37.58 7.95 -10.86
CA LEU A 385 38.64 7.13 -10.27
C LEU A 385 39.56 7.92 -9.35
N ALA A 386 39.42 9.24 -9.30
CA ALA A 386 40.15 10.05 -8.29
C ALA A 386 39.83 9.62 -6.86
N GLU A 387 38.61 9.15 -6.59
CA GLU A 387 38.17 8.68 -5.27
C GLU A 387 38.97 7.44 -4.78
N PRO A 388 39.02 6.31 -5.50
CA PRO A 388 39.78 5.14 -5.06
C PRO A 388 41.28 5.41 -5.02
N ILE A 389 41.82 6.18 -5.98
CA ILE A 389 43.23 6.54 -6.00
C ILE A 389 43.59 7.37 -4.76
N GLN A 390 42.81 8.41 -4.44
CA GLN A 390 43.00 9.21 -3.23
C GLN A 390 42.92 8.34 -1.96
N THR A 391 42.03 7.41 -1.89
CA THR A 391 41.84 6.52 -0.75
C THR A 391 43.05 5.61 -0.54
N VAL A 392 43.61 5.07 -1.64
CA VAL A 392 44.86 4.27 -1.58
C VAL A 392 46.05 5.15 -1.22
N MET A 393 46.18 6.36 -1.76
CA MET A 393 47.24 7.30 -1.38
C MET A 393 47.22 7.59 0.13
N ARG A 394 46.02 7.77 0.73
CA ARG A 394 45.89 7.97 2.19
C ARG A 394 46.35 6.74 2.98
N ARG A 395 46.01 5.54 2.52
CA ARG A 395 46.43 4.28 3.15
C ARG A 395 47.94 4.17 3.24
N TYR A 396 48.66 4.67 2.24
CA TYR A 396 50.11 4.64 2.18
C TYR A 396 50.78 5.94 2.64
N GLY A 397 50.09 6.84 3.34
CA GLY A 397 50.62 8.03 3.97
C GLY A 397 51.13 9.11 3.02
N ILE A 398 50.67 9.12 1.76
CA ILE A 398 51.04 10.15 0.79
C ILE A 398 50.49 11.51 1.25
N GLU A 399 51.34 12.49 1.36
CA GLU A 399 50.95 13.84 1.75
C GLU A 399 50.04 14.52 0.70
N LYS A 400 49.01 15.22 1.20
CA LYS A 400 48.10 16.05 0.40
C LYS A 400 47.49 15.30 -0.82
N PRO A 401 46.89 14.11 -0.61
CA PRO A 401 46.40 13.30 -1.72
C PRO A 401 45.28 13.97 -2.50
N TYR A 402 44.39 14.69 -1.81
CA TYR A 402 43.28 15.44 -2.45
C TYR A 402 43.82 16.55 -3.36
N GLU A 403 44.78 17.35 -2.90
CA GLU A 403 45.33 18.47 -3.63
C GLU A 403 46.06 17.99 -4.89
N LYS A 404 46.81 16.90 -4.82
CA LYS A 404 47.53 16.30 -5.96
C LYS A 404 46.55 15.85 -7.04
N LEU A 405 45.44 15.20 -6.67
CA LEU A 405 44.40 14.77 -7.62
C LEU A 405 43.58 15.94 -8.13
N LYS A 406 43.30 16.96 -7.31
CA LYS A 406 42.62 18.18 -7.76
C LYS A 406 43.36 18.90 -8.86
N GLU A 407 44.69 18.95 -8.81
CA GLU A 407 45.54 19.51 -9.85
C GLU A 407 45.46 18.73 -11.18
N LEU A 408 45.27 17.41 -11.10
CA LEU A 408 45.06 16.54 -12.27
C LEU A 408 43.69 16.72 -12.90
N THR A 409 42.60 16.79 -12.06
CA THR A 409 41.23 16.64 -12.55
C THR A 409 40.53 17.98 -12.80
N ARG A 410 40.88 19.05 -12.07
CA ARG A 410 40.12 20.30 -12.11
C ARG A 410 40.25 21.04 -13.46
N GLY A 411 39.11 21.14 -14.16
CA GLY A 411 39.03 21.90 -15.42
C GLY A 411 39.69 21.23 -16.62
N LYS A 412 40.04 19.94 -16.51
CA LYS A 412 40.63 19.14 -17.58
C LYS A 412 39.79 17.90 -17.80
N HIS A 413 39.65 17.49 -19.06
CA HIS A 413 39.15 16.14 -19.35
C HIS A 413 40.27 15.15 -19.00
N VAL A 414 39.92 14.19 -18.14
CA VAL A 414 40.84 13.15 -17.69
C VAL A 414 40.51 11.87 -18.44
N ASP A 415 41.46 11.34 -19.17
CA ASP A 415 41.34 10.06 -19.88
C ASP A 415 42.10 8.94 -19.12
N ALA A 416 41.98 7.73 -19.63
CA ALA A 416 42.66 6.55 -19.11
C ALA A 416 44.17 6.79 -19.01
N LYS A 417 44.79 7.37 -20.01
CA LYS A 417 46.23 7.62 -20.08
C LYS A 417 46.68 8.55 -18.96
N ALA A 418 45.96 9.66 -18.75
CA ALA A 418 46.30 10.62 -17.71
C ALA A 418 46.22 9.97 -16.32
N MET A 419 45.23 9.09 -16.05
CA MET A 419 45.14 8.32 -14.81
C MET A 419 46.29 7.31 -14.67
N PHE A 420 46.65 6.58 -15.72
CA PHE A 420 47.77 5.64 -15.70
C PHE A 420 49.08 6.34 -15.41
N ASP A 421 49.37 7.44 -16.10
CA ASP A 421 50.59 8.23 -15.93
C ASP A 421 50.69 8.85 -14.53
N PHE A 422 49.57 9.17 -13.90
CA PHE A 422 49.53 9.65 -12.53
C PHE A 422 49.82 8.53 -11.53
N ILE A 423 49.16 7.35 -11.68
CA ILE A 423 49.33 6.19 -10.76
C ILE A 423 50.78 5.71 -10.82
N GLU A 424 51.44 5.70 -11.98
CA GLU A 424 52.81 5.25 -12.15
C GLU A 424 53.78 6.08 -11.34
N LYS A 425 53.53 7.38 -11.14
CA LYS A 425 54.36 8.30 -10.35
C LYS A 425 54.13 8.26 -8.86
N LEU A 426 53.12 7.51 -8.39
CA LEU A 426 52.83 7.42 -6.94
C LEU A 426 53.91 6.60 -6.23
N ASP A 427 54.28 7.02 -5.02
CA ASP A 427 55.17 6.26 -4.13
C ASP A 427 54.33 5.27 -3.28
N ILE A 428 53.89 4.19 -3.92
CA ILE A 428 53.11 3.10 -3.36
C ILE A 428 53.65 1.76 -3.85
N PRO A 429 53.33 0.62 -3.19
CA PRO A 429 53.76 -0.71 -3.63
C PRO A 429 53.37 -0.99 -5.09
N ALA A 430 54.25 -1.69 -5.83
CA ALA A 430 54.06 -2.01 -7.23
C ALA A 430 52.75 -2.82 -7.49
N GLU A 431 52.41 -3.71 -6.56
CA GLU A 431 51.16 -4.47 -6.63
C GLU A 431 49.93 -3.58 -6.56
N GLU A 432 49.97 -2.52 -5.76
CA GLU A 432 48.85 -1.58 -5.65
C GLU A 432 48.75 -0.66 -6.86
N LYS A 433 49.91 -0.24 -7.46
CA LYS A 433 49.91 0.45 -8.74
C LYS A 433 49.23 -0.39 -9.82
N ALA A 434 49.66 -1.66 -9.96
CA ALA A 434 49.11 -2.58 -10.92
C ALA A 434 47.57 -2.78 -10.73
N ARG A 435 47.13 -2.90 -9.45
CA ARG A 435 45.71 -3.01 -9.12
C ARG A 435 44.92 -1.76 -9.49
N LEU A 436 45.43 -0.59 -9.20
CA LEU A 436 44.78 0.70 -9.54
C LEU A 436 44.75 0.91 -11.05
N GLN A 437 45.79 0.52 -11.78
CA GLN A 437 45.85 0.63 -13.25
C GLN A 437 44.87 -0.32 -13.97
N GLN A 438 44.37 -1.36 -13.30
CA GLN A 438 43.32 -2.24 -13.82
C GLN A 438 41.90 -1.69 -13.60
N LEU A 439 41.75 -0.66 -12.74
CA LEU A 439 40.44 -0.06 -12.51
C LEU A 439 40.00 0.78 -13.72
N THR A 440 38.75 0.58 -14.09
CA THR A 440 38.04 1.43 -15.04
C THR A 440 36.79 1.99 -14.37
N PRO A 441 36.21 3.09 -14.86
CA PRO A 441 34.92 3.53 -14.32
C PRO A 441 33.86 2.43 -14.31
N ALA A 442 33.84 1.57 -15.32
CA ALA A 442 32.89 0.46 -15.38
C ALA A 442 33.16 -0.67 -14.37
N SER A 443 34.41 -0.87 -13.92
CA SER A 443 34.77 -1.89 -12.94
C SER A 443 34.76 -1.37 -11.49
N TYR A 444 34.70 -0.05 -11.31
CA TYR A 444 34.70 0.58 -9.97
C TYR A 444 33.29 0.62 -9.36
N ILE A 445 32.68 -0.51 -9.16
CA ILE A 445 31.31 -0.68 -8.67
C ILE A 445 31.24 -1.25 -7.23
N GLY A 446 32.39 -1.41 -6.58
CA GLY A 446 32.48 -1.91 -5.22
C GLY A 446 31.75 -3.27 -5.05
N ALA A 447 30.93 -3.38 -4.03
CA ALA A 447 30.16 -4.57 -3.70
C ALA A 447 28.74 -4.58 -4.31
N ALA A 448 28.46 -3.78 -5.34
CA ALA A 448 27.11 -3.60 -5.86
C ALA A 448 26.44 -4.92 -6.30
N VAL A 449 27.19 -5.81 -6.99
CA VAL A 449 26.70 -7.12 -7.42
C VAL A 449 26.34 -8.01 -6.21
N GLN A 450 27.26 -8.12 -5.25
CA GLN A 450 27.09 -8.93 -4.04
C GLN A 450 25.92 -8.43 -3.16
N LEU A 451 25.65 -7.12 -3.17
CA LEU A 451 24.50 -6.55 -2.46
C LEU A 451 23.16 -6.96 -3.10
N VAL A 452 23.12 -7.10 -4.43
CA VAL A 452 21.93 -7.64 -5.10
C VAL A 452 21.74 -9.13 -4.79
N GLU A 453 22.83 -9.91 -4.80
CA GLU A 453 22.80 -11.34 -4.50
C GLU A 453 22.34 -11.67 -3.07
N LYS A 454 22.39 -10.70 -2.16
CA LYS A 454 21.91 -10.82 -0.77
C LYS A 454 20.49 -10.30 -0.56
N LEU A 455 19.84 -9.83 -1.64
CA LEU A 455 18.49 -9.30 -1.59
C LEU A 455 17.45 -10.43 -1.36
#